data_d5f3fcf89a06eecf05891a7987313305
#
_entry.id   d5f3fcf89a06eecf05891a7987313305
#
_cell.length_a   1.000
_cell.length_b   1.000
_cell.length_c   1.000
_cell.angle_alpha   90.00
_cell.angle_beta   90.00
_cell.angle_gamma   90.00
#
_symmetry.space_group_name_H-M   'P 1'
#
loop_
_entity.id
_entity.type
_entity.pdbx_description
1 polymer ?
#
loop_
_entity_poly.entity_id
_entity_poly.type
_entity_poly.pdbx_seq_one_letter_code
_entity_poly.pdbx_strand_id
1 'polypeptide(L)'
;MAFEEQQPFDPASFEHIPVLLNECLTGLAIDPAGTYLDGTAGGAGHSRQIALRLDAAKGGRLISLDQDPDAVQTARARLAGLPATVVQINFRYAGQALEQLGIEKINGALLDLGVSSHQLDDAARGFSYRADAPLDMRMSQQGETAAALVNTESREELARILRDYGEEPYAWQIAGKIVEARETAPILTTLQLADIVASAMPPAERRKNKNPSRRTFQALRIAVNHELDALEEGLDTIFDHLAPGGRLCVITFHSLEDRLVKNKFRRWSTACTCPPEFPVCVCGGKAKAKLITRKPIEADTQELEENRRSRSAHLRVLEKC
;
A
#
# COMPACT_ATOMS: atom_id res chain seq x y z
N MET A 1 -0.23 -25.62 -30.80
CA MET A 1 -0.26 -24.62 -29.72
C MET A 1 1.20 -24.30 -29.40
N ALA A 2 1.68 -23.18 -29.90
CA ALA A 2 3.03 -22.71 -29.61
C ALA A 2 3.00 -22.09 -28.21
N PHE A 3 3.89 -22.52 -27.33
CA PHE A 3 4.15 -21.86 -26.06
C PHE A 3 4.77 -20.50 -26.40
N GLU A 4 4.09 -19.41 -26.09
CA GLU A 4 4.71 -18.08 -26.08
C GLU A 4 5.84 -18.12 -25.05
N GLU A 5 7.07 -17.96 -25.53
CA GLU A 5 8.23 -17.73 -24.67
C GLU A 5 7.97 -16.44 -23.87
N GLN A 6 7.85 -16.60 -22.56
CA GLN A 6 7.83 -15.46 -21.66
C GLN A 6 9.10 -14.64 -21.87
N GLN A 7 8.95 -13.38 -22.27
CA GLN A 7 10.09 -12.48 -22.42
C GLN A 7 10.88 -12.43 -21.10
N PRO A 8 12.22 -12.50 -21.15
CA PRO A 8 13.02 -12.44 -19.95
C PRO A 8 12.76 -11.12 -19.22
N PHE A 9 12.54 -11.21 -17.91
CA PHE A 9 12.33 -10.09 -17.01
C PHE A 9 13.47 -9.06 -17.16
N ASP A 10 13.14 -7.82 -17.54
CA ASP A 10 14.09 -6.71 -17.63
C ASP A 10 14.03 -5.82 -16.38
N PRO A 11 15.05 -5.87 -15.49
CA PRO A 11 15.13 -5.00 -14.31
C PRO A 11 15.15 -3.50 -14.64
N ALA A 12 15.52 -3.10 -15.85
CA ALA A 12 15.55 -1.71 -16.28
C ALA A 12 14.16 -1.12 -16.53
N SER A 13 13.13 -1.97 -16.75
CA SER A 13 11.73 -1.53 -16.92
C SER A 13 11.11 -0.91 -15.65
N PHE A 14 11.78 -1.00 -14.50
CA PHE A 14 11.40 -0.39 -13.22
C PHE A 14 12.03 1.00 -13.00
N GLU A 15 12.17 1.83 -14.00
CA GLU A 15 12.55 3.24 -13.76
C GLU A 15 11.42 3.97 -13.02
N HIS A 16 11.55 4.00 -11.70
CA HIS A 16 10.61 4.68 -10.83
C HIS A 16 11.34 5.59 -9.85
N ILE A 17 10.93 6.86 -9.80
CA ILE A 17 11.36 7.81 -8.76
C ILE A 17 10.54 7.49 -7.51
N PRO A 18 11.18 7.11 -6.38
CA PRO A 18 10.45 6.87 -5.13
C PRO A 18 9.73 8.13 -4.66
N VAL A 19 8.49 7.97 -4.24
CA VAL A 19 7.65 9.09 -3.77
C VAL A 19 8.15 9.59 -2.42
N LEU A 20 8.32 10.91 -2.25
CA LEU A 20 8.74 11.55 -0.99
C LEU A 20 10.04 10.94 -0.42
N LEU A 21 10.99 10.61 -1.30
CA LEU A 21 12.20 9.89 -0.92
C LEU A 21 13.01 10.60 0.17
N ASN A 22 13.29 11.90 -0.02
CA ASN A 22 14.10 12.68 0.91
C ASN A 22 13.40 12.85 2.27
N GLU A 23 12.10 13.02 2.24
CA GLU A 23 11.24 13.14 3.42
C GLU A 23 11.20 11.83 4.20
N CYS A 24 11.14 10.68 3.52
CA CYS A 24 11.22 9.36 4.14
C CYS A 24 12.57 9.10 4.80
N LEU A 25 13.66 9.40 4.11
CA LEU A 25 15.03 9.24 4.65
C LEU A 25 15.27 10.15 5.86
N THR A 26 14.79 11.38 5.79
CA THR A 26 14.81 12.34 6.91
C THR A 26 13.94 11.86 8.07
N GLY A 27 12.73 11.38 7.75
CA GLY A 27 11.78 10.84 8.71
C GLY A 27 12.32 9.63 9.46
N LEU A 28 12.98 8.71 8.76
CA LEU A 28 13.61 7.52 9.34
C LEU A 28 14.80 7.84 10.25
N ALA A 29 15.48 8.98 10.04
CA ALA A 29 16.69 9.36 10.80
C ALA A 29 17.70 8.20 10.91
N ILE A 30 18.16 7.69 9.77
CA ILE A 30 18.89 6.44 9.65
C ILE A 30 20.19 6.48 10.45
N ASP A 31 20.33 5.55 11.43
CA ASP A 31 21.59 5.18 12.06
C ASP A 31 22.29 4.12 11.17
N PRO A 32 23.52 4.37 10.72
CA PRO A 32 24.26 3.39 9.91
C PRO A 32 24.41 1.99 10.56
N ALA A 33 24.37 1.89 11.88
CA ALA A 33 24.44 0.63 12.62
C ALA A 33 23.05 -0.01 12.86
N GLY A 34 21.96 0.66 12.50
CA GLY A 34 20.60 0.26 12.81
C GLY A 34 20.05 -0.84 11.91
N THR A 35 18.99 -1.48 12.39
CA THR A 35 18.17 -2.44 11.62
C THR A 35 16.91 -1.75 11.14
N TYR A 36 16.64 -1.79 9.83
CA TYR A 36 15.49 -1.15 9.21
C TYR A 36 14.63 -2.15 8.47
N LEU A 37 13.34 -1.84 8.38
CA LEU A 37 12.34 -2.60 7.62
C LEU A 37 11.74 -1.71 6.52
N ASP A 38 11.74 -2.20 5.30
CA ASP A 38 10.87 -1.69 4.23
C ASP A 38 9.80 -2.74 3.96
N GLY A 39 8.54 -2.46 4.32
CA GLY A 39 7.44 -3.42 4.19
C GLY A 39 6.85 -3.49 2.78
N THR A 40 7.30 -2.63 1.86
CA THR A 40 6.73 -2.41 0.52
C THR A 40 7.85 -2.17 -0.49
N ALA A 41 8.67 -3.21 -0.71
CA ALA A 41 9.90 -3.08 -1.49
C ALA A 41 9.67 -2.56 -2.91
N GLY A 42 8.63 -3.01 -3.59
CA GLY A 42 8.35 -2.64 -4.96
C GLY A 42 9.56 -2.79 -5.86
N GLY A 43 9.90 -1.74 -6.60
CA GLY A 43 11.12 -1.66 -7.39
C GLY A 43 12.40 -1.38 -6.58
N ALA A 44 12.37 -1.49 -5.26
CA ALA A 44 13.47 -1.24 -4.33
C ALA A 44 14.04 0.20 -4.35
N GLY A 45 13.26 1.19 -4.74
CA GLY A 45 13.73 2.57 -4.79
C GLY A 45 14.07 3.12 -3.42
N HIS A 46 13.15 3.06 -2.47
CA HIS A 46 13.37 3.41 -1.07
C HIS A 46 14.36 2.46 -0.41
N SER A 47 14.15 1.14 -0.54
CA SER A 47 15.01 0.10 0.01
C SER A 47 16.49 0.33 -0.31
N ARG A 48 16.82 0.63 -1.58
CA ARG A 48 18.18 0.87 -2.02
C ARG A 48 18.79 2.10 -1.35
N GLN A 49 18.03 3.18 -1.23
CA GLN A 49 18.52 4.41 -0.60
C GLN A 49 18.69 4.27 0.92
N ILE A 50 17.88 3.46 1.57
CA ILE A 50 18.07 3.07 2.97
C ILE A 50 19.34 2.22 3.10
N ALA A 51 19.47 1.14 2.31
CA ALA A 51 20.58 0.20 2.38
C ALA A 51 21.94 0.87 2.12
N LEU A 52 22.01 1.86 1.22
CA LEU A 52 23.23 2.63 0.95
C LEU A 52 23.70 3.50 2.14
N ARG A 53 22.85 3.76 3.12
CA ARG A 53 23.16 4.51 4.33
C ARG A 53 23.54 3.63 5.53
N LEU A 54 23.43 2.31 5.35
CA LEU A 54 23.75 1.34 6.38
C LEU A 54 25.19 0.84 6.25
N ASP A 55 25.82 0.57 7.39
CA ASP A 55 27.18 0.05 7.48
C ASP A 55 27.14 -1.39 8.03
N ALA A 56 27.34 -2.36 7.15
CA ALA A 56 27.32 -3.78 7.51
C ALA A 56 28.40 -4.12 8.56
N ALA A 57 29.56 -3.42 8.53
CA ALA A 57 30.63 -3.65 9.50
C ALA A 57 30.23 -3.22 10.93
N LYS A 58 29.26 -2.31 11.05
CA LYS A 58 28.67 -1.87 12.32
C LYS A 58 27.39 -2.60 12.67
N GLY A 59 26.97 -3.57 11.88
CA GLY A 59 25.72 -4.33 12.09
C GLY A 59 24.50 -3.74 11.42
N GLY A 60 24.65 -2.68 10.63
CA GLY A 60 23.57 -2.06 9.87
C GLY A 60 22.98 -3.02 8.83
N ARG A 61 21.66 -3.16 8.80
CA ARG A 61 20.96 -4.06 7.86
C ARG A 61 19.57 -3.59 7.53
N LEU A 62 19.12 -3.92 6.33
CA LEU A 62 17.76 -3.70 5.85
C LEU A 62 17.06 -5.04 5.64
N ILE A 63 15.81 -5.14 6.09
CA ILE A 63 14.87 -6.19 5.71
C ILE A 63 13.85 -5.55 4.76
N SER A 64 13.73 -6.09 3.56
CA SER A 64 12.86 -5.58 2.51
C SER A 64 11.80 -6.62 2.17
N LEU A 65 10.53 -6.29 2.36
CA LEU A 65 9.41 -7.20 2.18
C LEU A 65 8.58 -6.76 0.97
N ASP A 66 8.11 -7.74 0.21
CA ASP A 66 7.02 -7.54 -0.74
C ASP A 66 6.24 -8.84 -0.92
N GLN A 67 4.95 -8.74 -1.21
CA GLN A 67 4.12 -9.91 -1.54
C GLN A 67 4.15 -10.25 -3.02
N ASP A 68 4.51 -9.31 -3.89
CA ASP A 68 4.57 -9.48 -5.34
C ASP A 68 5.88 -10.18 -5.74
N PRO A 69 5.82 -11.37 -6.38
CA PRO A 69 7.03 -12.08 -6.82
C PRO A 69 7.90 -11.26 -7.78
N ASP A 70 7.30 -10.43 -8.64
CA ASP A 70 8.03 -9.59 -9.61
C ASP A 70 8.80 -8.47 -8.89
N ALA A 71 8.18 -7.85 -7.89
CA ALA A 71 8.83 -6.88 -7.02
C ALA A 71 9.99 -7.51 -6.23
N VAL A 72 9.80 -8.71 -5.68
CA VAL A 72 10.84 -9.45 -4.94
C VAL A 72 12.04 -9.77 -5.85
N GLN A 73 11.80 -10.21 -7.07
CA GLN A 73 12.87 -10.48 -8.04
C GLN A 73 13.67 -9.21 -8.35
N THR A 74 12.97 -8.11 -8.62
CA THR A 74 13.59 -6.79 -8.86
C THR A 74 14.39 -6.31 -7.66
N ALA A 75 13.80 -6.38 -6.47
CA ALA A 75 14.45 -5.95 -5.24
C ALA A 75 15.73 -6.74 -4.95
N ARG A 76 15.70 -8.06 -5.14
CA ARG A 76 16.90 -8.92 -4.98
C ARG A 76 18.02 -8.51 -5.93
N ALA A 77 17.70 -8.23 -7.20
CA ALA A 77 18.70 -7.79 -8.17
C ALA A 77 19.28 -6.40 -7.82
N ARG A 78 18.43 -5.44 -7.42
CA ARG A 78 18.86 -4.06 -7.13
C ARG A 78 19.54 -3.86 -5.80
N LEU A 79 19.32 -4.76 -4.84
CA LEU A 79 19.90 -4.74 -3.52
C LEU A 79 21.12 -5.68 -3.40
N ALA A 80 21.50 -6.35 -4.50
CA ALA A 80 22.68 -7.23 -4.50
C ALA A 80 23.93 -6.47 -4.07
N GLY A 81 24.68 -7.05 -3.13
CA GLY A 81 25.91 -6.43 -2.57
C GLY A 81 25.67 -5.35 -1.51
N LEU A 82 24.43 -5.00 -1.22
CA LEU A 82 24.07 -4.09 -0.12
C LEU A 82 23.67 -4.90 1.14
N PRO A 83 23.74 -4.28 2.34
CA PRO A 83 23.35 -4.94 3.59
C PRO A 83 21.81 -5.07 3.69
N ALA A 84 21.23 -5.85 2.79
CA ALA A 84 19.80 -6.02 2.66
C ALA A 84 19.41 -7.49 2.47
N THR A 85 18.30 -7.88 3.11
CA THR A 85 17.66 -9.19 2.95
C THR A 85 16.26 -8.99 2.38
N VAL A 86 15.94 -9.64 1.25
CA VAL A 86 14.63 -9.54 0.60
C VAL A 86 13.81 -10.79 0.86
N VAL A 87 12.63 -10.62 1.46
CA VAL A 87 11.70 -11.70 1.80
C VAL A 87 10.38 -11.50 1.06
N GLN A 88 9.90 -12.57 0.41
CA GLN A 88 8.58 -12.57 -0.23
C GLN A 88 7.50 -12.86 0.81
N ILE A 89 6.88 -11.80 1.33
CA ILE A 89 5.81 -11.88 2.31
C ILE A 89 5.03 -10.57 2.33
N ASN A 90 3.74 -10.63 2.67
CA ASN A 90 2.97 -9.41 2.94
C ASN A 90 3.43 -8.78 4.27
N PHE A 91 3.60 -7.46 4.32
CA PHE A 91 4.01 -6.73 5.53
C PHE A 91 3.05 -6.94 6.74
N ARG A 92 1.83 -7.41 6.52
CA ARG A 92 0.93 -7.92 7.57
C ARG A 92 1.63 -8.93 8.48
N TYR A 93 2.51 -9.73 7.90
CA TYR A 93 3.27 -10.77 8.58
C TYR A 93 4.73 -10.35 8.86
N ALA A 94 5.00 -9.04 8.94
CA ALA A 94 6.36 -8.52 9.19
C ALA A 94 7.01 -9.13 10.44
N GLY A 95 6.23 -9.33 11.52
CA GLY A 95 6.72 -9.99 12.74
C GLY A 95 7.28 -11.39 12.49
N GLN A 96 6.58 -12.20 11.68
CA GLN A 96 7.05 -13.55 11.34
C GLN A 96 8.36 -13.50 10.54
N ALA A 97 8.48 -12.56 9.60
CA ALA A 97 9.72 -12.38 8.85
C ALA A 97 10.89 -11.97 9.75
N LEU A 98 10.66 -11.04 10.68
CA LEU A 98 11.67 -10.58 11.64
C LEU A 98 12.07 -11.72 12.59
N GLU A 99 11.11 -12.48 13.11
CA GLU A 99 11.35 -13.62 14.00
C GLU A 99 12.18 -14.72 13.31
N GLN A 100 11.85 -15.09 12.06
CA GLN A 100 12.63 -16.05 11.26
C GLN A 100 14.06 -15.60 11.02
N LEU A 101 14.33 -14.29 10.97
CA LEU A 101 15.65 -13.71 10.82
C LEU A 101 16.36 -13.46 12.16
N GLY A 102 15.76 -13.83 13.28
CA GLY A 102 16.31 -13.61 14.63
C GLY A 102 16.38 -12.12 15.00
N ILE A 103 15.45 -11.30 14.50
CA ILE A 103 15.42 -9.87 14.72
C ILE A 103 14.30 -9.54 15.71
N GLU A 104 14.68 -9.16 16.91
CA GLU A 104 13.72 -8.81 17.96
C GLU A 104 13.24 -7.37 17.85
N LYS A 105 14.14 -6.44 17.50
CA LYS A 105 13.84 -5.00 17.39
C LYS A 105 14.44 -4.39 16.13
N ILE A 106 13.74 -3.36 15.63
CA ILE A 106 14.15 -2.55 14.48
C ILE A 106 14.23 -1.07 14.87
N ASN A 107 15.15 -0.33 14.26
CA ASN A 107 15.38 1.10 14.50
C ASN A 107 14.43 1.98 13.66
N GLY A 108 13.85 1.43 12.61
CA GLY A 108 12.85 2.13 11.83
C GLY A 108 12.18 1.24 10.80
N ALA A 109 11.01 1.70 10.34
CA ALA A 109 10.26 1.04 9.28
C ALA A 109 9.66 2.05 8.31
N LEU A 110 9.55 1.63 7.05
CA LEU A 110 8.87 2.35 5.97
C LEU A 110 7.76 1.47 5.41
N LEU A 111 6.60 2.08 5.18
CA LEU A 111 5.53 1.54 4.35
C LEU A 111 5.18 2.57 3.27
N ASP A 112 5.37 2.22 1.99
CA ASP A 112 4.92 2.98 0.81
C ASP A 112 3.71 2.23 0.24
N LEU A 113 2.50 2.65 0.67
CA LEU A 113 1.26 1.89 0.44
C LEU A 113 0.75 2.00 -1.01
N GLY A 114 -0.14 1.10 -1.35
CA GLY A 114 -0.81 1.07 -2.65
C GLY A 114 -0.13 0.18 -3.68
N VAL A 115 -0.37 0.49 -4.95
CA VAL A 115 0.13 -0.29 -6.10
C VAL A 115 1.47 0.24 -6.57
N SER A 116 2.36 -0.67 -6.93
CA SER A 116 3.63 -0.30 -7.55
C SER A 116 3.40 0.23 -8.99
N SER A 117 4.38 0.97 -9.48
CA SER A 117 4.34 1.45 -10.87
C SER A 117 4.24 0.30 -11.87
N HIS A 118 5.01 -0.76 -11.63
CA HIS A 118 4.99 -1.95 -12.46
C HIS A 118 3.58 -2.57 -12.54
N GLN A 119 2.89 -2.71 -11.41
CA GLN A 119 1.52 -3.23 -11.38
C GLN A 119 0.53 -2.37 -12.16
N LEU A 120 0.73 -1.04 -12.21
CA LEU A 120 -0.13 -0.12 -12.98
C LEU A 120 0.22 -0.09 -14.46
N ASP A 121 1.49 -0.27 -14.82
CA ASP A 121 2.00 -0.14 -16.19
C ASP A 121 1.91 -1.47 -16.94
N ASP A 122 1.96 -2.61 -16.23
CA ASP A 122 1.68 -3.92 -16.81
C ASP A 122 0.15 -4.15 -16.91
N ALA A 123 -0.37 -4.03 -18.12
CA ALA A 123 -1.80 -4.21 -18.39
C ALA A 123 -2.31 -5.59 -17.95
N ALA A 124 -1.48 -6.65 -18.08
CA ALA A 124 -1.87 -8.01 -17.74
C ALA A 124 -2.21 -8.21 -16.24
N ARG A 125 -1.71 -7.33 -15.37
CA ARG A 125 -2.03 -7.32 -13.94
C ARG A 125 -3.43 -6.77 -13.61
N GLY A 126 -4.11 -6.12 -14.54
CA GLY A 126 -5.51 -5.70 -14.41
C GLY A 126 -5.79 -4.54 -13.43
N PHE A 127 -4.78 -3.81 -12.96
CA PHE A 127 -4.96 -2.67 -12.04
C PHE A 127 -5.44 -1.40 -12.74
N SER A 128 -5.32 -1.34 -14.07
CA SER A 128 -5.64 -0.16 -14.86
C SER A 128 -6.79 -0.43 -15.83
N TYR A 129 -7.65 0.55 -16.02
CA TYR A 129 -8.72 0.56 -17.05
C TYR A 129 -8.32 1.39 -18.29
N ARG A 130 -7.03 1.63 -18.51
CA ARG A 130 -6.53 2.38 -19.69
C ARG A 130 -6.40 1.53 -20.95
N ALA A 131 -6.20 0.23 -20.75
CA ALA A 131 -6.12 -0.78 -21.78
C ALA A 131 -7.04 -1.94 -21.42
N ASP A 132 -7.52 -2.67 -22.41
CA ASP A 132 -8.27 -3.90 -22.17
C ASP A 132 -7.32 -5.02 -21.79
N ALA A 133 -7.59 -5.63 -20.64
CA ALA A 133 -6.71 -6.62 -20.03
C ALA A 133 -7.51 -7.52 -19.08
N PRO A 134 -6.98 -8.68 -18.68
CA PRO A 134 -7.60 -9.52 -17.65
C PRO A 134 -7.91 -8.73 -16.39
N LEU A 135 -9.09 -8.91 -15.82
CA LEU A 135 -9.52 -8.26 -14.58
C LEU A 135 -8.98 -9.06 -13.37
N ASP A 136 -7.66 -8.95 -13.11
CA ASP A 136 -6.97 -9.72 -12.09
C ASP A 136 -6.89 -8.99 -10.75
N MET A 137 -6.10 -7.93 -10.64
CA MET A 137 -5.83 -7.07 -9.48
C MET A 137 -5.14 -7.74 -8.28
N ARG A 138 -4.65 -8.96 -8.37
CA ARG A 138 -3.92 -9.62 -7.29
C ARG A 138 -2.48 -9.12 -7.20
N MET A 139 -2.10 -8.51 -6.10
CA MET A 139 -0.70 -8.09 -5.88
C MET A 139 0.23 -9.30 -5.71
N SER A 140 -0.20 -10.31 -4.94
CA SER A 140 0.57 -11.54 -4.70
C SER A 140 0.53 -12.54 -5.86
N GLN A 141 -0.28 -12.32 -6.88
CA GLN A 141 -0.61 -13.26 -7.97
C GLN A 141 -1.28 -14.57 -7.47
N GLN A 142 -1.73 -14.60 -6.23
CA GLN A 142 -2.40 -15.75 -5.60
C GLN A 142 -3.78 -15.36 -5.08
N GLY A 143 -4.65 -16.35 -4.92
CA GLY A 143 -5.99 -16.15 -4.39
C GLY A 143 -7.01 -15.73 -5.45
N GLU A 144 -8.10 -15.11 -5.01
CA GLU A 144 -9.24 -14.70 -5.84
C GLU A 144 -8.93 -13.45 -6.67
N THR A 145 -9.31 -13.46 -7.96
CA THR A 145 -9.15 -12.32 -8.86
C THR A 145 -10.32 -11.34 -8.72
N ALA A 146 -10.13 -10.10 -9.18
CA ALA A 146 -11.23 -9.14 -9.27
C ALA A 146 -12.35 -9.63 -10.22
N ALA A 147 -12.00 -10.39 -11.27
CA ALA A 147 -12.99 -11.03 -12.14
C ALA A 147 -13.83 -12.07 -11.36
N ALA A 148 -13.20 -12.92 -10.55
CA ALA A 148 -13.93 -13.86 -9.71
C ALA A 148 -14.88 -13.11 -8.76
N LEU A 149 -14.38 -12.12 -8.03
CA LEU A 149 -15.16 -11.33 -7.08
C LEU A 149 -16.40 -10.69 -7.73
N VAL A 150 -16.26 -10.00 -8.88
CA VAL A 150 -17.43 -9.35 -9.53
C VAL A 150 -18.43 -10.35 -10.11
N ASN A 151 -18.00 -11.56 -10.46
CA ASN A 151 -18.86 -12.60 -11.02
C ASN A 151 -19.54 -13.47 -9.96
N THR A 152 -19.04 -13.53 -8.72
CA THR A 152 -19.58 -14.43 -7.68
C THR A 152 -20.29 -13.71 -6.55
N GLU A 153 -19.81 -12.53 -6.13
CA GLU A 153 -20.37 -11.84 -4.97
C GLU A 153 -21.80 -11.36 -5.15
N SER A 154 -22.55 -11.28 -4.04
CA SER A 154 -23.90 -10.75 -4.04
C SER A 154 -23.92 -9.26 -4.38
N ARG A 155 -25.07 -8.75 -4.83
CA ARG A 155 -25.26 -7.31 -5.09
C ARG A 155 -25.00 -6.48 -3.83
N GLU A 156 -25.44 -6.97 -2.69
CA GLU A 156 -25.28 -6.33 -1.38
C GLU A 156 -23.81 -6.20 -1.02
N GLU A 157 -23.05 -7.29 -1.21
CA GLU A 157 -21.61 -7.32 -0.90
C GLU A 157 -20.82 -6.45 -1.88
N LEU A 158 -21.10 -6.52 -3.18
CA LEU A 158 -20.49 -5.61 -4.16
C LEU A 158 -20.80 -4.14 -3.82
N ALA A 159 -22.04 -3.81 -3.45
CA ALA A 159 -22.39 -2.45 -3.05
C ALA A 159 -21.68 -2.01 -1.77
N ARG A 160 -21.49 -2.93 -0.80
CA ARG A 160 -20.70 -2.68 0.41
C ARG A 160 -19.26 -2.37 0.06
N ILE A 161 -18.61 -3.22 -0.75
CA ILE A 161 -17.22 -3.04 -1.20
C ILE A 161 -17.06 -1.68 -1.88
N LEU A 162 -17.94 -1.36 -2.83
CA LEU A 162 -17.85 -0.11 -3.59
C LEU A 162 -18.07 1.13 -2.71
N ARG A 163 -18.99 1.05 -1.73
CA ARG A 163 -19.25 2.15 -0.80
C ARG A 163 -18.13 2.31 0.22
N ASP A 164 -17.70 1.22 0.85
CA ASP A 164 -16.82 1.27 2.03
C ASP A 164 -15.35 1.43 1.61
N TYR A 165 -14.92 0.84 0.47
CA TYR A 165 -13.55 0.89 -0.03
C TYR A 165 -13.34 1.88 -1.18
N GLY A 166 -14.39 2.23 -1.90
CA GLY A 166 -14.34 3.20 -3.00
C GLY A 166 -14.85 4.59 -2.63
N GLU A 167 -15.56 4.73 -1.50
CA GLU A 167 -16.35 5.92 -1.19
C GLU A 167 -17.22 6.32 -2.39
N GLU A 168 -17.83 5.30 -3.08
CA GLU A 168 -18.55 5.45 -4.34
C GLU A 168 -20.03 5.80 -4.10
N PRO A 169 -20.50 6.99 -4.49
CA PRO A 169 -21.87 7.41 -4.26
C PRO A 169 -22.91 6.54 -5.01
N TYR A 170 -22.51 5.95 -6.15
CA TYR A 170 -23.36 5.13 -7.00
C TYR A 170 -23.18 3.63 -6.76
N ALA A 171 -22.64 3.24 -5.60
CA ALA A 171 -22.29 1.86 -5.27
C ALA A 171 -23.41 0.85 -5.53
N TRP A 172 -24.65 1.18 -5.13
CA TRP A 172 -25.80 0.31 -5.32
C TRP A 172 -26.21 0.14 -6.78
N GLN A 173 -26.16 1.22 -7.56
CA GLN A 173 -26.48 1.21 -8.99
C GLN A 173 -25.42 0.44 -9.78
N ILE A 174 -24.13 0.67 -9.47
CA ILE A 174 -23.01 -0.03 -10.11
C ILE A 174 -23.07 -1.52 -9.78
N ALA A 175 -23.28 -1.91 -8.52
CA ALA A 175 -23.42 -3.31 -8.12
C ALA A 175 -24.59 -3.98 -8.86
N GLY A 176 -25.74 -3.29 -9.00
CA GLY A 176 -26.88 -3.79 -9.77
C GLY A 176 -26.54 -4.01 -11.25
N LYS A 177 -25.80 -3.10 -11.87
CA LYS A 177 -25.37 -3.25 -13.27
C LYS A 177 -24.33 -4.35 -13.47
N ILE A 178 -23.45 -4.58 -12.51
CA ILE A 178 -22.52 -5.71 -12.53
C ILE A 178 -23.28 -7.03 -12.48
N VAL A 179 -24.25 -7.17 -11.56
CA VAL A 179 -25.07 -8.39 -11.45
C VAL A 179 -25.87 -8.63 -12.72
N GLU A 180 -26.55 -7.60 -13.27
CA GLU A 180 -27.30 -7.69 -14.52
C GLU A 180 -26.39 -8.12 -15.70
N ALA A 181 -25.20 -7.53 -15.83
CA ALA A 181 -24.30 -7.82 -16.93
C ALA A 181 -23.77 -9.27 -16.89
N ARG A 182 -23.39 -9.76 -15.70
CA ARG A 182 -22.84 -11.12 -15.57
C ARG A 182 -23.86 -12.24 -15.80
N GLU A 183 -25.18 -11.95 -15.70
CA GLU A 183 -26.24 -12.88 -16.11
C GLU A 183 -26.21 -13.18 -17.62
N THR A 184 -25.69 -12.27 -18.42
CA THR A 184 -25.57 -12.43 -19.87
C THR A 184 -24.24 -13.08 -20.27
N ALA A 185 -23.14 -12.59 -19.70
CA ALA A 185 -21.78 -13.13 -19.92
C ALA A 185 -20.85 -12.75 -18.76
N PRO A 186 -19.89 -13.60 -18.38
CA PRO A 186 -18.91 -13.28 -17.36
C PRO A 186 -18.12 -12.00 -17.68
N ILE A 187 -17.87 -11.19 -16.66
CA ILE A 187 -17.05 -9.97 -16.74
C ILE A 187 -15.59 -10.38 -16.54
N LEU A 188 -14.78 -10.36 -17.58
CA LEU A 188 -13.43 -10.91 -17.58
C LEU A 188 -12.35 -9.86 -17.79
N THR A 189 -12.70 -8.68 -18.32
CA THR A 189 -11.71 -7.67 -18.66
C THR A 189 -11.96 -6.32 -17.99
N THR A 190 -10.89 -5.54 -17.92
CA THR A 190 -10.90 -4.21 -17.29
C THR A 190 -11.83 -3.23 -18.02
N LEU A 191 -11.85 -3.23 -19.36
CA LEU A 191 -12.75 -2.33 -20.10
C LEU A 191 -14.20 -2.76 -20.01
N GLN A 192 -14.52 -4.07 -20.02
CA GLN A 192 -15.88 -4.53 -19.76
C GLN A 192 -16.44 -3.98 -18.44
N LEU A 193 -15.65 -4.09 -17.36
CA LEU A 193 -16.05 -3.54 -16.06
C LEU A 193 -16.17 -2.01 -16.12
N ALA A 194 -15.23 -1.31 -16.74
CA ALA A 194 -15.24 0.15 -16.85
C ALA A 194 -16.50 0.66 -17.59
N ASP A 195 -16.91 -0.01 -18.67
CA ASP A 195 -18.11 0.32 -19.42
C ASP A 195 -19.40 0.08 -18.61
N ILE A 196 -19.46 -1.02 -17.87
CA ILE A 196 -20.58 -1.32 -16.94
C ILE A 196 -20.69 -0.21 -15.89
N VAL A 197 -19.59 0.18 -15.25
CA VAL A 197 -19.56 1.26 -14.27
C VAL A 197 -20.03 2.58 -14.87
N ALA A 198 -19.51 2.92 -16.06
CA ALA A 198 -19.91 4.14 -16.77
C ALA A 198 -21.42 4.14 -17.11
N SER A 199 -21.99 2.98 -17.46
CA SER A 199 -23.41 2.85 -17.79
C SER A 199 -24.33 3.05 -16.57
N ALA A 200 -23.83 2.73 -15.39
CA ALA A 200 -24.58 2.85 -14.12
C ALA A 200 -24.69 4.30 -13.63
N MET A 201 -23.84 5.20 -14.10
CA MET A 201 -23.79 6.59 -13.64
C MET A 201 -24.70 7.50 -14.49
N PRO A 202 -25.32 8.53 -13.87
CA PRO A 202 -26.06 9.56 -14.59
C PRO A 202 -25.19 10.26 -15.65
N PRO A 203 -25.72 10.60 -16.85
CA PRO A 203 -24.95 11.23 -17.92
C PRO A 203 -24.25 12.55 -17.51
N ALA A 204 -24.86 13.31 -16.61
CA ALA A 204 -24.29 14.55 -16.09
C ALA A 204 -23.03 14.28 -15.26
N GLU A 205 -23.03 13.26 -14.40
CA GLU A 205 -21.87 12.89 -13.58
C GLU A 205 -20.75 12.25 -14.40
N ARG A 206 -21.10 11.42 -15.40
CA ARG A 206 -20.14 10.88 -16.36
C ARG A 206 -19.35 11.96 -17.10
N ARG A 207 -20.03 13.07 -17.48
CA ARG A 207 -19.36 14.20 -18.16
C ARG A 207 -18.45 15.00 -17.24
N LYS A 208 -18.78 15.11 -15.96
CA LYS A 208 -17.95 15.81 -14.96
C LYS A 208 -16.72 15.02 -14.56
N ASN A 209 -16.86 13.70 -14.47
CA ASN A 209 -15.81 12.82 -13.99
C ASN A 209 -15.05 12.19 -15.17
N LYS A 210 -13.81 12.66 -15.42
CA LYS A 210 -12.97 12.12 -16.49
C LYS A 210 -12.65 10.62 -16.32
N ASN A 211 -12.73 10.10 -15.11
CA ASN A 211 -12.38 8.72 -14.77
C ASN A 211 -13.45 8.11 -13.85
N PRO A 212 -14.65 7.79 -14.36
CA PRO A 212 -15.76 7.33 -13.55
C PRO A 212 -15.48 6.01 -12.81
N SER A 213 -14.65 5.14 -13.38
CA SER A 213 -14.32 3.82 -12.82
C SER A 213 -13.25 3.83 -11.73
N ARG A 214 -12.58 4.97 -11.47
CA ARG A 214 -11.44 5.06 -10.54
C ARG A 214 -11.79 4.50 -9.16
N ARG A 215 -12.93 4.91 -8.59
CA ARG A 215 -13.36 4.48 -7.25
C ARG A 215 -13.72 3.00 -7.20
N THR A 216 -14.37 2.51 -8.25
CA THR A 216 -14.70 1.09 -8.39
C THR A 216 -13.44 0.24 -8.45
N PHE A 217 -12.46 0.60 -9.27
CA PHE A 217 -11.19 -0.12 -9.36
C PHE A 217 -10.40 -0.09 -8.05
N GLN A 218 -10.37 1.08 -7.38
CA GLN A 218 -9.78 1.17 -6.04
C GLN A 218 -10.49 0.25 -5.04
N ALA A 219 -11.82 0.23 -5.02
CA ALA A 219 -12.59 -0.60 -4.10
C ALA A 219 -12.34 -2.09 -4.30
N LEU A 220 -12.36 -2.55 -5.56
CA LEU A 220 -12.09 -3.95 -5.90
C LEU A 220 -10.65 -4.34 -5.56
N ARG A 221 -9.67 -3.47 -5.84
CA ARG A 221 -8.27 -3.69 -5.49
C ARG A 221 -8.09 -3.88 -3.99
N ILE A 222 -8.68 -2.99 -3.19
CA ILE A 222 -8.64 -3.07 -1.72
C ILE A 222 -9.27 -4.38 -1.23
N ALA A 223 -10.41 -4.78 -1.82
CA ALA A 223 -11.09 -6.01 -1.44
C ALA A 223 -10.27 -7.26 -1.79
N VAL A 224 -9.79 -7.37 -3.04
CA VAL A 224 -9.00 -8.52 -3.54
C VAL A 224 -7.73 -8.73 -2.73
N ASN A 225 -7.06 -7.64 -2.31
CA ASN A 225 -5.78 -7.71 -1.62
C ASN A 225 -5.90 -7.54 -0.10
N HIS A 226 -7.10 -7.38 0.44
CA HIS A 226 -7.34 -7.14 1.88
C HIS A 226 -6.44 -6.02 2.44
N GLU A 227 -6.27 -4.92 1.67
CA GLU A 227 -5.26 -3.89 1.91
C GLU A 227 -5.43 -3.20 3.26
N LEU A 228 -6.66 -2.87 3.67
CA LEU A 228 -6.92 -2.17 4.93
C LEU A 228 -6.70 -3.07 6.15
N ASP A 229 -7.09 -4.36 6.07
CA ASP A 229 -6.85 -5.33 7.14
C ASP A 229 -5.34 -5.57 7.29
N ALA A 230 -4.64 -5.73 6.15
CA ALA A 230 -3.19 -5.89 6.14
C ALA A 230 -2.47 -4.67 6.74
N LEU A 231 -2.96 -3.45 6.43
CA LEU A 231 -2.43 -2.23 6.99
C LEU A 231 -2.66 -2.16 8.50
N GLU A 232 -3.85 -2.49 8.97
CA GLU A 232 -4.18 -2.43 10.40
C GLU A 232 -3.32 -3.37 11.22
N GLU A 233 -3.20 -4.63 10.80
CA GLU A 233 -2.40 -5.66 11.48
C GLU A 233 -0.89 -5.40 11.35
N GLY A 234 -0.44 -5.02 10.15
CA GLY A 234 0.96 -4.72 9.87
C GLY A 234 1.48 -3.53 10.68
N LEU A 235 0.67 -2.47 10.83
CA LEU A 235 1.02 -1.33 11.67
C LEU A 235 1.24 -1.73 13.13
N ASP A 236 0.33 -2.53 13.71
CA ASP A 236 0.46 -2.98 15.10
C ASP A 236 1.72 -3.84 15.27
N THR A 237 1.92 -4.81 14.37
CA THR A 237 3.06 -5.71 14.40
C THR A 237 4.39 -4.97 14.25
N ILE A 238 4.50 -4.06 13.29
CA ILE A 238 5.72 -3.27 13.05
C ILE A 238 5.99 -2.35 14.25
N PHE A 239 4.94 -1.69 14.78
CA PHE A 239 5.09 -0.82 15.94
C PHE A 239 5.60 -1.57 17.17
N ASP A 240 5.15 -2.80 17.41
CA ASP A 240 5.61 -3.61 18.55
C ASP A 240 7.09 -4.00 18.41
N HIS A 241 7.59 -4.19 17.19
CA HIS A 241 9.00 -4.48 16.92
C HIS A 241 9.91 -3.23 16.90
N LEU A 242 9.38 -2.02 16.87
CA LEU A 242 10.24 -0.82 16.96
C LEU A 242 10.97 -0.81 18.31
N ALA A 243 12.25 -0.46 18.29
CA ALA A 243 13.02 -0.10 19.47
C ALA A 243 12.55 1.27 20.01
N PRO A 244 12.76 1.58 21.30
CA PRO A 244 12.62 2.97 21.77
C PRO A 244 13.48 3.93 20.94
N GLY A 245 12.89 5.07 20.52
CA GLY A 245 13.50 6.00 19.57
C GLY A 245 13.39 5.57 18.11
N GLY A 246 12.94 4.35 17.83
CA GLY A 246 12.71 3.87 16.46
C GLY A 246 11.54 4.59 15.77
N ARG A 247 11.63 4.77 14.45
CA ARG A 247 10.68 5.56 13.69
C ARG A 247 9.91 4.75 12.66
N LEU A 248 8.62 5.06 12.53
CA LEU A 248 7.72 4.51 11.52
C LEU A 248 7.31 5.61 10.55
N CYS A 249 7.66 5.44 9.28
CA CYS A 249 7.28 6.27 8.17
C CYS A 249 6.22 5.53 7.34
N VAL A 250 5.08 6.17 7.06
CA VAL A 250 4.02 5.59 6.25
C VAL A 250 3.55 6.60 5.21
N ILE A 251 3.66 6.22 3.93
CA ILE A 251 3.09 6.96 2.80
C ILE A 251 1.75 6.33 2.46
N THR A 252 0.72 7.16 2.32
CA THR A 252 -0.65 6.77 1.95
C THR A 252 -1.08 7.52 0.69
N PHE A 253 -1.97 6.92 -0.12
CA PHE A 253 -2.41 7.49 -1.41
C PHE A 253 -3.91 7.74 -1.48
N HIS A 254 -4.68 7.28 -0.52
CA HIS A 254 -6.12 7.56 -0.43
C HIS A 254 -6.60 7.76 1.01
N SER A 255 -7.81 8.34 1.11
CA SER A 255 -8.43 8.78 2.38
C SER A 255 -8.56 7.68 3.43
N LEU A 256 -8.82 6.44 3.03
CA LEU A 256 -9.04 5.33 3.97
C LEU A 256 -7.74 4.92 4.64
N GLU A 257 -6.64 4.79 3.86
CA GLU A 257 -5.29 4.53 4.40
C GLU A 257 -4.88 5.65 5.37
N ASP A 258 -4.96 6.92 4.91
CA ASP A 258 -4.55 8.06 5.72
C ASP A 258 -5.34 8.16 7.03
N ARG A 259 -6.64 7.88 6.98
CA ARG A 259 -7.52 7.86 8.16
C ARG A 259 -7.09 6.78 9.16
N LEU A 260 -6.79 5.57 8.67
CA LEU A 260 -6.35 4.44 9.50
C LEU A 260 -5.01 4.76 10.16
N VAL A 261 -4.00 5.16 9.38
CA VAL A 261 -2.67 5.53 9.90
C VAL A 261 -2.75 6.66 10.91
N LYS A 262 -3.47 7.74 10.59
CA LYS A 262 -3.69 8.88 11.48
C LYS A 262 -4.31 8.44 12.83
N ASN A 263 -5.32 7.58 12.79
CA ASN A 263 -6.01 7.12 13.99
C ASN A 263 -5.11 6.23 14.85
N LYS A 264 -4.35 5.30 14.24
CA LYS A 264 -3.36 4.45 14.95
C LYS A 264 -2.27 5.31 15.59
N PHE A 265 -1.66 6.23 14.84
CA PHE A 265 -0.62 7.13 15.32
C PHE A 265 -1.12 8.00 16.47
N ARG A 266 -2.33 8.55 16.35
CA ARG A 266 -2.98 9.31 17.42
C ARG A 266 -3.18 8.44 18.67
N ARG A 267 -3.69 7.21 18.52
CA ARG A 267 -3.90 6.29 19.62
C ARG A 267 -2.61 5.99 20.39
N TRP A 268 -1.51 5.72 19.68
CA TRP A 268 -0.22 5.45 20.33
C TRP A 268 0.42 6.68 20.95
N SER A 269 0.16 7.87 20.41
CA SER A 269 0.70 9.13 20.94
C SER A 269 -0.16 9.77 22.05
N THR A 270 -1.31 9.20 22.37
CA THR A 270 -2.20 9.70 23.42
C THR A 270 -1.86 8.99 24.73
N ALA A 271 -1.48 9.78 25.75
CA ALA A 271 -1.14 9.24 27.07
C ALA A 271 -2.38 8.78 27.86
N CYS A 272 -3.46 9.54 27.77
CA CYS A 272 -4.68 9.30 28.54
C CYS A 272 -5.74 8.61 27.68
N THR A 273 -6.31 7.50 28.20
CA THR A 273 -7.43 6.75 27.60
C THR A 273 -8.72 6.88 28.40
N CYS A 274 -8.75 7.74 29.43
CA CYS A 274 -9.96 8.01 30.19
C CYS A 274 -11.02 8.66 29.33
N PRO A 275 -12.32 8.42 29.62
CA PRO A 275 -13.40 9.17 29.01
C PRO A 275 -13.22 10.69 29.22
N PRO A 276 -13.59 11.52 28.25
CA PRO A 276 -13.42 12.99 28.34
C PRO A 276 -14.14 13.63 29.56
N GLU A 277 -15.18 12.97 30.08
CA GLU A 277 -15.99 13.43 31.21
C GLU A 277 -15.28 13.24 32.56
N PHE A 278 -14.17 12.50 32.62
CA PHE A 278 -13.46 12.29 33.88
C PHE A 278 -12.67 13.55 34.24
N PRO A 279 -12.95 14.13 35.44
CA PRO A 279 -12.30 15.37 35.89
C PRO A 279 -10.80 15.19 36.16
N VAL A 280 -10.38 13.95 36.48
CA VAL A 280 -8.98 13.60 36.76
C VAL A 280 -8.63 12.30 36.03
N CYS A 281 -7.44 12.26 35.41
CA CYS A 281 -6.95 11.05 34.79
C CYS A 281 -6.67 9.97 35.81
N VAL A 282 -7.34 8.82 35.69
CA VAL A 282 -7.17 7.63 36.57
C VAL A 282 -6.49 6.46 35.87
N CYS A 283 -6.24 6.54 34.54
CA CYS A 283 -5.67 5.41 33.78
C CYS A 283 -4.16 5.27 34.00
N GLY A 284 -3.46 6.29 34.52
CA GLY A 284 -1.99 6.30 34.63
C GLY A 284 -1.26 6.08 33.30
N GLY A 285 -1.96 6.25 32.20
CA GLY A 285 -1.45 5.96 30.86
C GLY A 285 -0.27 6.83 30.49
N LYS A 286 0.68 6.23 29.75
CA LYS A 286 1.81 6.92 29.13
C LYS A 286 1.68 6.81 27.60
N ALA A 287 2.02 7.89 26.89
CA ALA A 287 2.11 7.82 25.46
C ALA A 287 3.16 6.77 25.06
N LYS A 288 2.78 5.88 24.14
CA LYS A 288 3.69 4.85 23.60
C LYS A 288 4.58 5.40 22.50
N ALA A 289 4.22 6.56 21.95
CA ALA A 289 4.91 7.16 20.83
C ALA A 289 4.73 8.69 20.82
N LYS A 290 5.54 9.35 20.00
CA LYS A 290 5.50 10.78 19.70
C LYS A 290 5.26 11.01 18.22
N LEU A 291 4.32 11.87 17.86
CA LEU A 291 4.14 12.31 16.48
C LEU A 291 5.30 13.23 16.07
N ILE A 292 6.08 12.80 15.08
CA ILE A 292 7.09 13.65 14.46
C ILE A 292 6.39 14.61 13.50
N THR A 293 5.42 14.10 12.72
CA THR A 293 4.58 14.93 11.84
C THR A 293 3.18 15.07 12.44
N ARG A 294 2.76 16.31 12.75
CA ARG A 294 1.37 16.57 13.19
C ARG A 294 0.40 16.63 12.00
N LYS A 295 0.86 17.14 10.87
CA LYS A 295 0.18 17.11 9.56
C LYS A 295 0.97 16.19 8.65
N PRO A 296 0.34 15.57 7.63
CA PRO A 296 1.10 14.82 6.65
C PRO A 296 2.07 15.74 5.90
N ILE A 297 3.19 15.19 5.47
CA ILE A 297 4.08 15.82 4.49
C ILE A 297 3.53 15.44 3.11
N GLU A 298 3.41 16.40 2.24
CA GLU A 298 2.96 16.27 0.86
C GLU A 298 4.11 16.61 -0.07
N ALA A 299 4.05 16.11 -1.31
CA ALA A 299 5.06 16.40 -2.34
C ALA A 299 5.10 17.90 -2.65
N ASP A 300 6.30 18.43 -2.80
CA ASP A 300 6.51 19.81 -3.21
C ASP A 300 6.25 20.00 -4.72
N THR A 301 6.37 21.25 -5.19
CA THR A 301 6.10 21.60 -6.60
C THR A 301 7.06 20.89 -7.55
N GLN A 302 8.33 20.75 -7.18
CA GLN A 302 9.34 20.09 -8.01
C GLN A 302 9.04 18.59 -8.14
N GLU A 303 8.77 17.90 -7.04
CA GLU A 303 8.41 16.48 -7.08
C GLU A 303 7.11 16.23 -7.87
N LEU A 304 6.12 17.13 -7.76
CA LEU A 304 4.86 17.02 -8.53
C LEU A 304 5.07 17.14 -10.04
N GLU A 305 6.06 17.92 -10.48
CA GLU A 305 6.42 18.05 -11.90
C GLU A 305 7.16 16.81 -12.40
N GLU A 306 8.08 16.27 -11.60
CA GLU A 306 8.92 15.11 -11.94
C GLU A 306 8.17 13.78 -11.77
N ASN A 307 7.33 13.67 -10.72
CA ASN A 307 6.63 12.44 -10.36
C ASN A 307 5.13 12.69 -10.08
N ARG A 308 4.30 12.61 -11.11
CA ARG A 308 2.84 12.81 -10.98
C ARG A 308 2.15 11.85 -10.00
N ARG A 309 2.79 10.74 -9.63
CA ARG A 309 2.24 9.75 -8.68
C ARG A 309 2.28 10.26 -7.25
N SER A 310 3.18 11.19 -6.93
CA SER A 310 3.27 11.82 -5.60
C SER A 310 2.08 12.74 -5.26
N ARG A 311 1.25 13.09 -6.26
CA ARG A 311 0.14 14.05 -6.09
C ARG A 311 -0.83 13.73 -4.95
N SER A 312 -1.04 12.46 -4.65
CA SER A 312 -1.96 12.02 -3.60
C SER A 312 -1.22 11.44 -2.39
N ALA A 313 0.10 11.54 -2.38
CA ALA A 313 0.93 10.98 -1.33
C ALA A 313 0.90 11.83 -0.07
N HIS A 314 0.70 11.18 1.07
CA HIS A 314 0.73 11.78 2.40
C HIS A 314 1.68 10.98 3.29
N LEU A 315 2.84 11.53 3.62
CA LEU A 315 3.78 10.89 4.55
C LEU A 315 3.47 11.28 6.00
N ARG A 316 3.37 10.27 6.86
CA ARG A 316 3.29 10.44 8.32
C ARG A 316 4.45 9.75 8.99
N VAL A 317 5.02 10.40 10.01
CA VAL A 317 6.15 9.90 10.78
C VAL A 317 5.83 9.90 12.28
N LEU A 318 6.12 8.77 12.92
CA LEU A 318 5.96 8.53 14.35
C LEU A 318 7.28 8.00 14.93
N GLU A 319 7.58 8.35 16.17
CA GLU A 319 8.72 7.84 16.94
C GLU A 319 8.22 7.09 18.17
N LYS A 320 8.71 5.87 18.40
CA LYS A 320 8.36 5.07 19.59
C LYS A 320 9.07 5.63 20.83
N CYS A 321 8.37 5.72 21.98
CA CYS A 321 8.93 6.17 23.25
C CYS A 321 9.76 5.09 23.94
#